data_0fa3a745abf4a129e570ae923556d926
#
_entry.id   0fa3a745abf4a129e570ae923556d926
#
_cell.length_a   1.000
_cell.length_b   1.000
_cell.length_c   1.000
_cell.angle_alpha   90.00
_cell.angle_beta   90.00
_cell.angle_gamma   90.00
#
_symmetry.space_group_name_H-M   'P 1'
#
loop_
_entity.id
_entity.type
_entity.pdbx_description
1 polymer ?
#
loop_
_entity_poly.entity_id
_entity_poly.type
_entity_poly.pdbx_seq_one_letter_code
_entity_poly.pdbx_strand_id
1 'polypeptide(L)'
;YRNHAGIWSPMVWDLNMCFGGFATPGGITSVLTPATMQTMSFTLHKSEPGWPLIFKLLNDAGYQKMYFAHMRTILQENFLNGQYKSIANGFHARIDELVKTDPNHLSTYEHFVNSLTANTPGLNGAPASPGIFPLMDGRASYLRNVLSAAAPVISTPEVRSDLKIGSKADVSARVTQANRVYLGYRNKRSDKFSRVEMYDDGMLNDGAAGDQVFGAGFTISGPEVHYYLYA
;
A
#
# COMPACT_ATOMS: atom_id res chain seq x y z
N TYR A 1 4.53 17.79 -1.38
CA TYR A 1 5.30 18.50 -0.33
C TYR A 1 6.71 17.93 -0.23
N ARG A 2 7.69 18.79 -0.15
CA ARG A 2 9.11 18.45 0.06
C ARG A 2 9.56 19.04 1.40
N ASN A 3 10.00 18.20 2.34
CA ASN A 3 10.50 18.66 3.64
C ASN A 3 11.96 19.19 3.54
N HIS A 4 12.49 19.74 4.65
CA HIS A 4 13.87 20.27 4.67
C HIS A 4 14.96 19.22 4.53
N ALA A 5 14.65 17.94 4.75
CA ALA A 5 15.56 16.83 4.46
C ALA A 5 15.53 16.43 2.97
N GLY A 6 14.78 17.16 2.15
CA GLY A 6 14.64 16.90 0.72
C GLY A 6 13.77 15.70 0.38
N ILE A 7 12.98 15.18 1.35
CA ILE A 7 12.07 14.06 1.15
C ILE A 7 10.76 14.57 0.57
N TRP A 8 10.32 13.98 -0.53
CA TRP A 8 9.02 14.22 -1.12
C TRP A 8 7.97 13.31 -0.48
N SER A 9 6.85 13.89 -0.08
CA SER A 9 5.70 13.14 0.44
C SER A 9 4.44 13.60 -0.29
N PRO A 10 3.55 12.67 -0.66
CA PRO A 10 2.25 13.05 -1.17
C PRO A 10 1.45 13.75 -0.08
N MET A 11 0.62 14.71 -0.46
CA MET A 11 -0.43 15.25 0.41
C MET A 11 -1.73 14.53 0.11
N VAL A 12 -2.43 14.15 1.17
CA VAL A 12 -3.76 13.58 1.04
C VAL A 12 -4.74 14.69 0.68
N TRP A 13 -5.47 14.48 -0.42
CA TRP A 13 -6.42 15.44 -0.97
C TRP A 13 -7.64 14.71 -1.55
N ASP A 14 -8.81 15.33 -1.51
CA ASP A 14 -10.04 14.82 -2.12
C ASP A 14 -10.41 13.37 -1.74
N LEU A 15 -10.34 13.02 -0.45
CA LEU A 15 -10.68 11.68 0.04
C LEU A 15 -12.12 11.24 -0.27
N ASN A 16 -13.04 12.19 -0.48
CA ASN A 16 -14.39 11.93 -0.96
C ASN A 16 -14.45 11.30 -2.35
N MET A 17 -13.38 11.37 -3.12
CA MET A 17 -13.24 10.71 -4.42
C MET A 17 -12.81 9.24 -4.33
N CYS A 18 -12.43 8.78 -3.12
CA CYS A 18 -12.04 7.40 -2.90
C CYS A 18 -13.22 6.43 -3.02
N PHE A 19 -12.90 5.13 -3.11
CA PHE A 19 -13.87 4.03 -3.12
C PHE A 19 -14.96 4.16 -4.19
N GLY A 20 -14.61 4.71 -5.35
CA GLY A 20 -15.56 4.88 -6.46
C GLY A 20 -16.45 6.12 -6.36
N GLY A 21 -16.20 7.01 -5.39
CA GLY A 21 -16.88 8.29 -5.29
C GLY A 21 -16.64 9.21 -6.49
N PHE A 22 -15.61 8.95 -7.29
CA PHE A 22 -15.34 9.64 -8.55
C PHE A 22 -15.24 8.64 -9.70
N ALA A 23 -16.18 8.73 -10.63
CA ALA A 23 -16.37 7.72 -11.68
C ALA A 23 -15.50 7.90 -12.93
N THR A 24 -14.70 8.97 -13.00
CA THR A 24 -13.80 9.27 -14.14
C THR A 24 -12.38 9.59 -13.67
N PRO A 25 -11.71 8.69 -12.93
CA PRO A 25 -10.39 8.96 -12.37
C PRO A 25 -9.29 8.97 -13.45
N GLY A 26 -8.23 9.71 -13.19
CA GLY A 26 -6.98 9.57 -13.91
C GLY A 26 -7.03 9.85 -15.41
N GLY A 27 -7.80 10.85 -15.86
CA GLY A 27 -7.92 11.19 -17.28
C GLY A 27 -8.81 10.24 -18.10
N ILE A 28 -9.48 9.29 -17.45
CA ILE A 28 -10.52 8.47 -18.09
C ILE A 28 -11.71 9.37 -18.39
N THR A 29 -12.13 9.40 -19.65
CA THR A 29 -13.24 10.25 -20.13
C THR A 29 -14.61 9.59 -20.03
N SER A 30 -14.66 8.26 -19.94
CA SER A 30 -15.91 7.51 -19.80
C SER A 30 -16.19 7.20 -18.33
N VAL A 31 -17.46 7.28 -17.95
CA VAL A 31 -17.92 6.89 -16.62
C VAL A 31 -17.64 5.41 -16.37
N LEU A 32 -16.92 5.09 -15.31
CA LEU A 32 -16.65 3.72 -14.92
C LEU A 32 -17.86 3.10 -14.21
N THR A 33 -18.18 1.87 -14.56
CA THR A 33 -19.12 1.06 -13.78
C THR A 33 -18.41 0.44 -12.56
N PRO A 34 -19.12 0.01 -11.51
CA PRO A 34 -18.52 -0.71 -10.39
C PRO A 34 -17.67 -1.91 -10.84
N ALA A 35 -18.13 -2.67 -11.84
CA ALA A 35 -17.39 -3.81 -12.38
C ALA A 35 -16.07 -3.40 -13.05
N THR A 36 -16.06 -2.31 -13.82
CA THR A 36 -14.83 -1.78 -14.42
C THR A 36 -13.88 -1.20 -13.38
N MET A 37 -14.39 -0.56 -12.33
CA MET A 37 -13.59 -0.10 -11.20
C MET A 37 -12.91 -1.28 -10.46
N GLN A 38 -13.60 -2.40 -10.27
CA GLN A 38 -13.04 -3.60 -9.64
C GLN A 38 -11.84 -4.15 -10.43
N THR A 39 -11.90 -4.13 -11.75
CA THR A 39 -10.91 -4.76 -12.63
C THR A 39 -9.93 -3.77 -13.27
N MET A 40 -10.03 -2.49 -12.94
CA MET A 40 -9.11 -1.46 -13.46
C MET A 40 -7.65 -1.82 -13.17
N SER A 41 -6.77 -1.64 -14.16
CA SER A 41 -5.36 -1.92 -14.00
C SER A 41 -4.75 -1.10 -12.84
N PHE A 42 -4.03 -1.76 -11.94
CA PHE A 42 -3.29 -1.07 -10.88
C PHE A 42 -1.97 -0.46 -11.37
N THR A 43 -1.61 -0.72 -12.64
CA THR A 43 -0.51 -0.08 -13.36
C THR A 43 -1.02 0.83 -14.47
N LEU A 44 -2.22 1.39 -14.32
CA LEU A 44 -2.80 2.35 -15.26
C LEU A 44 -1.79 3.45 -15.57
N HIS A 45 -1.71 3.86 -16.84
CA HIS A 45 -0.77 4.88 -17.35
C HIS A 45 0.73 4.50 -17.32
N LYS A 46 1.09 3.25 -16.97
CA LYS A 46 2.50 2.81 -16.99
C LYS A 46 3.18 3.04 -18.34
N SER A 47 2.45 2.91 -19.44
CA SER A 47 2.97 3.04 -20.81
C SER A 47 2.80 4.45 -21.40
N GLU A 48 2.31 5.41 -20.63
CA GLU A 48 1.93 6.74 -21.10
C GLU A 48 2.91 7.81 -20.60
N PRO A 49 3.79 8.37 -21.45
CA PRO A 49 4.75 9.40 -21.06
C PRO A 49 4.11 10.68 -20.52
N GLY A 50 2.84 10.95 -20.87
CA GLY A 50 2.06 12.07 -20.33
C GLY A 50 1.80 11.99 -18.83
N TRP A 51 2.01 10.84 -18.20
CA TRP A 51 1.97 10.61 -16.77
C TRP A 51 3.37 10.36 -16.20
N PRO A 52 4.26 11.36 -16.20
CA PRO A 52 5.70 11.18 -16.06
C PRO A 52 6.11 10.47 -14.76
N LEU A 53 5.40 10.69 -13.65
CA LEU A 53 5.71 10.02 -12.38
C LEU A 53 5.41 8.52 -12.46
N ILE A 54 4.21 8.15 -12.91
CA ILE A 54 3.80 6.76 -13.07
C ILE A 54 4.67 6.06 -14.11
N PHE A 55 4.84 6.69 -15.28
CA PHE A 55 5.65 6.17 -16.37
C PHE A 55 7.09 5.88 -15.92
N LYS A 56 7.75 6.83 -15.26
CA LYS A 56 9.15 6.66 -14.84
C LYS A 56 9.29 5.63 -13.71
N LEU A 57 8.44 5.68 -12.71
CA LEU A 57 8.54 4.78 -11.55
C LEU A 57 8.19 3.33 -11.91
N LEU A 58 7.11 3.11 -12.65
CA LEU A 58 6.67 1.76 -12.97
C LEU A 58 7.43 1.10 -14.14
N ASN A 59 8.26 1.84 -14.87
CA ASN A 59 9.18 1.28 -15.87
C ASN A 59 10.59 1.03 -15.31
N ASP A 60 10.91 1.48 -14.12
CA ASP A 60 12.07 1.04 -13.36
C ASP A 60 11.73 -0.26 -12.62
N ALA A 61 12.52 -1.31 -12.88
CA ALA A 61 12.25 -2.64 -12.32
C ALA A 61 12.28 -2.67 -10.77
N GLY A 62 13.16 -1.87 -10.15
CA GLY A 62 13.27 -1.79 -8.71
C GLY A 62 12.05 -1.11 -8.08
N TYR A 63 11.65 0.04 -8.61
CA TYR A 63 10.47 0.76 -8.11
C TYR A 63 9.18 -0.01 -8.39
N GLN A 64 9.05 -0.66 -9.56
CA GLN A 64 7.90 -1.51 -9.85
C GLN A 64 7.77 -2.65 -8.85
N LYS A 65 8.88 -3.33 -8.53
CA LYS A 65 8.91 -4.40 -7.53
C LYS A 65 8.46 -3.91 -6.15
N MET A 66 8.95 -2.75 -5.71
CA MET A 66 8.52 -2.13 -4.46
C MET A 66 7.03 -1.79 -4.45
N TYR A 67 6.53 -1.22 -5.54
CA TYR A 67 5.11 -0.91 -5.69
C TYR A 67 4.24 -2.16 -5.55
N PHE A 68 4.61 -3.25 -6.22
CA PHE A 68 3.87 -4.52 -6.14
C PHE A 68 3.94 -5.13 -4.74
N ALA A 69 5.09 -5.04 -4.07
CA ALA A 69 5.22 -5.51 -2.69
C ALA A 69 4.30 -4.74 -1.74
N HIS A 70 4.30 -3.41 -1.83
CA HIS A 70 3.38 -2.57 -1.03
C HIS A 70 1.91 -2.85 -1.34
N MET A 71 1.55 -3.06 -2.61
CA MET A 71 0.18 -3.43 -2.99
C MET A 71 -0.25 -4.75 -2.36
N ARG A 72 0.64 -5.77 -2.32
CA ARG A 72 0.36 -7.05 -1.65
C ARG A 72 0.17 -6.87 -0.15
N THR A 73 1.05 -6.12 0.50
CA THR A 73 0.96 -5.83 1.94
C THR A 73 -0.37 -5.15 2.28
N ILE A 74 -0.70 -4.07 1.56
CA ILE A 74 -1.98 -3.36 1.76
C ILE A 74 -3.16 -4.29 1.56
N LEU A 75 -3.11 -5.12 0.52
CA LEU A 75 -4.17 -6.06 0.20
C LEU A 75 -4.38 -7.09 1.33
N GLN A 76 -3.31 -7.68 1.82
CA GLN A 76 -3.35 -8.69 2.89
C GLN A 76 -3.76 -8.11 4.24
N GLU A 77 -3.17 -6.99 4.62
CA GLU A 77 -3.32 -6.44 5.96
C GLU A 77 -4.61 -5.64 6.17
N ASN A 78 -5.24 -5.17 5.09
CA ASN A 78 -6.42 -4.32 5.21
C ASN A 78 -7.67 -4.88 4.55
N PHE A 79 -7.54 -5.52 3.39
CA PHE A 79 -8.69 -5.88 2.57
C PHE A 79 -9.05 -7.37 2.66
N LEU A 80 -8.11 -8.27 2.44
CA LEU A 80 -8.37 -9.71 2.44
C LEU A 80 -8.68 -10.27 3.84
N ASN A 81 -8.17 -9.64 4.88
CA ASN A 81 -8.51 -9.97 6.27
C ASN A 81 -9.81 -9.32 6.77
N GLY A 82 -10.46 -8.49 5.95
CA GLY A 82 -11.71 -7.83 6.29
C GLY A 82 -11.59 -6.63 7.25
N GLN A 83 -10.38 -6.24 7.65
CA GLN A 83 -10.17 -5.14 8.60
C GLN A 83 -10.81 -3.82 8.14
N TYR A 84 -10.74 -3.51 6.82
CA TYR A 84 -11.35 -2.30 6.28
C TYR A 84 -12.87 -2.22 6.53
N LYS A 85 -13.58 -3.36 6.57
CA LYS A 85 -15.02 -3.40 6.87
C LYS A 85 -15.30 -3.00 8.33
N SER A 86 -14.49 -3.50 9.26
CA SER A 86 -14.59 -3.12 10.66
C SER A 86 -14.36 -1.63 10.87
N ILE A 87 -13.34 -1.08 10.22
CA ILE A 87 -13.02 0.35 10.26
C ILE A 87 -14.16 1.19 9.65
N ALA A 88 -14.66 0.82 8.48
CA ALA A 88 -15.74 1.52 7.81
C ALA A 88 -17.04 1.50 8.62
N ASN A 89 -17.42 0.35 9.18
CA ASN A 89 -18.58 0.25 10.08
C ASN A 89 -18.40 1.12 11.33
N GLY A 90 -17.20 1.16 11.90
CA GLY A 90 -16.90 2.00 13.07
C GLY A 90 -17.03 3.49 12.78
N PHE A 91 -16.56 3.96 11.62
CA PHE A 91 -16.74 5.36 11.20
C PHE A 91 -18.20 5.65 10.87
N HIS A 92 -18.87 4.77 10.14
CA HIS A 92 -20.29 4.91 9.79
C HIS A 92 -21.15 5.08 11.03
N ALA A 93 -20.97 4.22 12.03
CA ALA A 93 -21.72 4.31 13.28
C ALA A 93 -21.44 5.61 14.07
N ARG A 94 -20.20 6.14 14.00
CA ARG A 94 -19.83 7.37 14.72
C ARG A 94 -20.46 8.62 14.13
N ILE A 95 -20.71 8.65 12.83
CA ILE A 95 -21.27 9.84 12.16
C ILE A 95 -22.76 9.72 11.88
N ASP A 96 -23.40 8.60 12.19
CA ASP A 96 -24.79 8.28 11.86
C ASP A 96 -25.75 9.39 12.27
N GLU A 97 -25.80 9.75 13.55
CA GLU A 97 -26.68 10.81 14.06
C GLU A 97 -26.34 12.19 13.48
N LEU A 98 -25.06 12.45 13.20
CA LEU A 98 -24.64 13.71 12.58
C LEU A 98 -25.19 13.82 11.15
N VAL A 99 -25.06 12.75 10.36
CA VAL A 99 -25.59 12.72 8.99
C VAL A 99 -27.10 12.82 8.97
N LYS A 100 -27.78 12.13 9.89
CA LYS A 100 -29.23 12.13 10.00
C LYS A 100 -29.81 13.51 10.30
N THR A 101 -29.10 14.30 11.09
CA THR A 101 -29.53 15.63 11.55
C THR A 101 -28.93 16.78 10.77
N ASP A 102 -28.02 16.52 9.82
CA ASP A 102 -27.38 17.57 9.02
C ASP A 102 -28.39 18.22 8.06
N PRO A 103 -28.68 19.51 8.20
CA PRO A 103 -29.60 20.23 7.30
C PRO A 103 -29.00 20.48 5.90
N ASN A 104 -27.68 20.34 5.74
CA ASN A 104 -26.93 20.62 4.51
C ASN A 104 -26.42 19.36 3.81
N HIS A 105 -27.01 18.20 4.09
CA HIS A 105 -26.60 16.95 3.46
C HIS A 105 -26.74 17.00 1.93
N LEU A 106 -25.68 16.54 1.24
CA LEU A 106 -25.64 16.44 -0.23
C LEU A 106 -26.32 15.18 -0.77
N SER A 107 -26.75 14.27 0.11
CA SER A 107 -27.36 12.99 -0.24
C SER A 107 -28.42 12.63 0.79
N THR A 108 -29.34 11.72 0.49
CA THR A 108 -30.35 11.29 1.46
C THR A 108 -29.71 10.44 2.57
N TYR A 109 -30.33 10.44 3.74
CA TYR A 109 -29.90 9.57 4.84
C TYR A 109 -29.95 8.08 4.45
N GLU A 110 -30.92 7.67 3.63
CA GLU A 110 -31.00 6.32 3.09
C GLU A 110 -29.78 5.96 2.23
N HIS A 111 -29.28 6.90 1.41
CA HIS A 111 -28.05 6.71 0.65
C HIS A 111 -26.84 6.50 1.57
N PHE A 112 -26.76 7.25 2.67
CA PHE A 112 -25.73 7.05 3.67
C PHE A 112 -25.83 5.65 4.31
N VAL A 113 -27.00 5.23 4.77
CA VAL A 113 -27.23 3.91 5.39
C VAL A 113 -26.79 2.78 4.44
N ASN A 114 -27.07 2.92 3.16
CA ASN A 114 -26.76 1.90 2.15
C ASN A 114 -25.34 1.98 1.59
N SER A 115 -24.61 3.08 1.82
CA SER A 115 -23.32 3.37 1.16
C SER A 115 -22.23 2.31 1.34
N LEU A 116 -22.27 1.56 2.43
CA LEU A 116 -21.28 0.49 2.65
C LEU A 116 -21.61 -0.78 1.86
N THR A 117 -22.88 -1.10 1.65
CA THR A 117 -23.31 -2.44 1.20
C THR A 117 -23.99 -2.46 -0.16
N ALA A 118 -24.50 -1.33 -0.62
CA ALA A 118 -25.24 -1.23 -1.89
C ALA A 118 -24.84 0.01 -2.70
N ASN A 119 -25.05 -0.05 -4.01
CA ASN A 119 -24.89 1.11 -4.86
C ASN A 119 -25.94 2.16 -4.52
N THR A 120 -25.54 3.42 -4.48
CA THR A 120 -26.43 4.54 -4.25
C THR A 120 -26.57 5.37 -5.52
N PRO A 121 -27.76 5.85 -5.85
CA PRO A 121 -27.96 6.72 -7.00
C PRO A 121 -27.12 7.99 -6.91
N GLY A 122 -26.61 8.44 -8.03
CA GLY A 122 -25.97 9.76 -8.11
C GLY A 122 -27.02 10.87 -7.99
N LEU A 123 -26.64 12.00 -7.40
CA LEU A 123 -27.47 13.18 -7.30
C LEU A 123 -27.35 14.04 -8.57
N ASN A 124 -28.45 14.70 -8.94
CA ASN A 124 -28.46 15.67 -10.04
C ASN A 124 -27.84 15.15 -11.36
N GLY A 125 -28.07 13.87 -11.69
CA GLY A 125 -27.52 13.26 -12.90
C GLY A 125 -26.07 12.79 -12.79
N ALA A 126 -25.46 12.86 -11.61
CA ALA A 126 -24.15 12.27 -11.37
C ALA A 126 -24.21 10.72 -11.48
N PRO A 127 -23.12 10.06 -11.83
CA PRO A 127 -23.04 8.60 -11.79
C PRO A 127 -23.37 8.02 -10.42
N ALA A 128 -23.95 6.83 -10.40
CA ALA A 128 -24.16 6.10 -9.16
C ALA A 128 -22.83 5.78 -8.47
N SER A 129 -22.79 5.93 -7.15
CA SER A 129 -21.64 5.52 -6.33
C SER A 129 -21.78 4.05 -5.94
N PRO A 130 -20.73 3.24 -6.10
CA PRO A 130 -20.77 1.83 -5.70
C PRO A 130 -20.80 1.69 -4.18
N GLY A 131 -21.41 0.63 -3.68
CA GLY A 131 -21.24 0.24 -2.29
C GLY A 131 -19.78 -0.10 -1.99
N ILE A 132 -19.24 0.39 -0.89
CA ILE A 132 -17.81 0.24 -0.57
C ILE A 132 -17.40 -1.24 -0.45
N PHE A 133 -18.21 -2.06 0.24
CA PHE A 133 -17.87 -3.47 0.44
C PHE A 133 -17.89 -4.29 -0.85
N PRO A 134 -18.97 -4.28 -1.67
CA PRO A 134 -18.93 -5.01 -2.93
C PRO A 134 -17.85 -4.51 -3.88
N LEU A 135 -17.61 -3.19 -3.94
CA LEU A 135 -16.53 -2.64 -4.77
C LEU A 135 -15.16 -3.19 -4.34
N MET A 136 -14.84 -3.07 -3.05
CA MET A 136 -13.51 -3.43 -2.54
C MET A 136 -13.30 -4.94 -2.43
N ASP A 137 -14.32 -5.74 -2.14
CA ASP A 137 -14.22 -7.20 -2.18
C ASP A 137 -13.89 -7.69 -3.60
N GLY A 138 -14.60 -7.16 -4.61
CA GLY A 138 -14.32 -7.46 -6.01
C GLY A 138 -12.93 -6.99 -6.44
N ARG A 139 -12.54 -5.79 -6.05
CA ARG A 139 -11.20 -5.23 -6.30
C ARG A 139 -10.10 -6.06 -5.64
N ALA A 140 -10.28 -6.44 -4.38
CA ALA A 140 -9.32 -7.26 -3.65
C ALA A 140 -9.16 -8.65 -4.28
N SER A 141 -10.25 -9.27 -4.71
CA SER A 141 -10.24 -10.55 -5.42
C SER A 141 -9.48 -10.45 -6.76
N TYR A 142 -9.75 -9.42 -7.55
CA TYR A 142 -9.04 -9.17 -8.81
C TYR A 142 -7.54 -8.97 -8.56
N LEU A 143 -7.17 -8.09 -7.63
CA LEU A 143 -5.77 -7.79 -7.32
C LEU A 143 -5.03 -9.02 -6.78
N ARG A 144 -5.65 -9.84 -5.93
CA ARG A 144 -5.07 -11.10 -5.46
C ARG A 144 -4.69 -12.00 -6.63
N ASN A 145 -5.55 -12.10 -7.65
CA ASN A 145 -5.29 -12.95 -8.81
C ASN A 145 -4.16 -12.38 -9.69
N VAL A 146 -4.15 -11.08 -9.97
CA VAL A 146 -3.11 -10.47 -10.82
C VAL A 146 -1.77 -10.29 -10.13
N LEU A 147 -1.75 -10.26 -8.79
CA LEU A 147 -0.53 -10.20 -7.97
C LEU A 147 -0.06 -11.57 -7.49
N SER A 148 -0.76 -12.65 -7.85
CA SER A 148 -0.50 -14.01 -7.35
C SER A 148 0.71 -14.71 -7.98
N ALA A 149 1.33 -14.14 -9.02
CA ALA A 149 2.62 -14.65 -9.49
C ALA A 149 3.57 -14.71 -8.28
N ALA A 150 4.13 -15.89 -8.06
CA ALA A 150 4.91 -16.33 -6.90
C ALA A 150 5.55 -15.17 -6.09
N ALA A 151 4.83 -14.69 -5.08
CA ALA A 151 5.36 -13.64 -4.24
C ALA A 151 6.40 -14.26 -3.31
N PRO A 152 7.56 -13.63 -3.12
CA PRO A 152 8.50 -14.03 -2.08
C PRO A 152 7.81 -14.07 -0.72
N VAL A 153 8.12 -15.08 0.08
CA VAL A 153 7.64 -15.16 1.46
C VAL A 153 8.80 -14.80 2.37
N ILE A 154 8.62 -13.74 3.13
CA ILE A 154 9.62 -13.26 4.11
C ILE A 154 9.14 -13.68 5.49
N SER A 155 9.98 -14.43 6.23
CA SER A 155 9.72 -14.75 7.64
C SER A 155 9.94 -13.54 8.55
N THR A 156 9.59 -13.66 9.81
CA THR A 156 9.93 -12.66 10.83
C THR A 156 11.44 -12.41 10.84
N PRO A 157 11.91 -11.18 10.65
CA PRO A 157 13.33 -10.88 10.68
C PRO A 157 13.94 -11.07 12.07
N GLU A 158 15.17 -11.55 12.10
CA GLU A 158 16.01 -11.56 13.29
C GLU A 158 16.98 -10.39 13.24
N VAL A 159 17.17 -9.73 14.38
CA VAL A 159 18.12 -8.61 14.52
C VAL A 159 19.12 -8.95 15.62
N ARG A 160 20.40 -8.90 15.28
CA ARG A 160 21.51 -8.96 16.26
C ARG A 160 22.21 -7.62 16.34
N SER A 161 22.26 -7.07 17.53
CA SER A 161 22.91 -5.79 17.80
C SER A 161 23.12 -5.61 19.31
N ASP A 162 24.17 -4.87 19.66
CA ASP A 162 24.36 -4.35 21.02
C ASP A 162 23.40 -3.20 21.36
N LEU A 163 22.58 -2.77 20.42
CA LEU A 163 21.64 -1.65 20.55
C LEU A 163 22.30 -0.33 21.00
N LYS A 164 23.59 -0.14 20.66
CA LYS A 164 24.34 1.08 20.98
C LYS A 164 24.62 1.89 19.71
N ILE A 165 24.58 3.21 19.84
CA ILE A 165 25.04 4.10 18.77
C ILE A 165 26.51 3.81 18.47
N GLY A 166 26.84 3.62 17.17
CA GLY A 166 28.16 3.24 16.70
C GLY A 166 28.36 1.73 16.54
N SER A 167 27.49 0.87 17.10
CA SER A 167 27.57 -0.57 16.90
C SER A 167 27.01 -0.99 15.53
N LYS A 168 27.40 -2.17 15.09
CA LYS A 168 26.79 -2.84 13.93
C LYS A 168 25.53 -3.56 14.37
N ALA A 169 24.53 -3.55 13.49
CA ALA A 169 23.35 -4.38 13.58
C ALA A 169 23.31 -5.27 12.33
N ASP A 170 23.12 -6.56 12.53
CA ASP A 170 22.90 -7.52 11.46
C ASP A 170 21.42 -7.92 11.48
N VAL A 171 20.81 -7.92 10.30
CA VAL A 171 19.42 -8.33 10.11
C VAL A 171 19.41 -9.51 9.18
N SER A 172 18.78 -10.60 9.60
CA SER A 172 18.62 -11.79 8.78
C SER A 172 17.15 -12.21 8.72
N ALA A 173 16.76 -12.87 7.64
CA ALA A 173 15.43 -13.45 7.48
C ALA A 173 15.45 -14.59 6.46
N ARG A 174 14.67 -15.62 6.70
CA ARG A 174 14.41 -16.63 5.67
C ARG A 174 13.47 -16.04 4.61
N VAL A 175 13.89 -16.12 3.34
CA VAL A 175 13.12 -15.61 2.21
C VAL A 175 13.06 -16.67 1.12
N THR A 176 11.86 -17.14 0.82
CA THR A 176 11.64 -18.12 -0.25
C THR A 176 11.10 -17.46 -1.51
N GLN A 177 11.37 -18.06 -2.67
CA GLN A 177 10.90 -17.57 -3.98
C GLN A 177 11.42 -16.16 -4.35
N ALA A 178 12.58 -15.76 -3.82
CA ALA A 178 13.21 -14.49 -4.13
C ALA A 178 14.49 -14.68 -4.95
N ASN A 179 14.70 -13.79 -5.92
CA ASN A 179 15.98 -13.69 -6.64
C ASN A 179 16.93 -12.69 -5.98
N ARG A 180 16.38 -11.71 -5.29
CA ARG A 180 17.13 -10.68 -4.56
C ARG A 180 16.31 -10.23 -3.36
N VAL A 181 17.01 -9.95 -2.26
CA VAL A 181 16.42 -9.44 -1.02
C VAL A 181 17.11 -8.16 -0.64
N TYR A 182 16.37 -7.20 -0.11
CA TYR A 182 16.91 -5.90 0.29
C TYR A 182 16.44 -5.53 1.68
N LEU A 183 17.34 -4.90 2.42
CA LEU A 183 17.08 -4.22 3.68
C LEU A 183 17.02 -2.71 3.43
N GLY A 184 15.89 -2.09 3.73
CA GLY A 184 15.78 -0.64 3.84
C GLY A 184 15.89 -0.24 5.30
N TYR A 185 16.77 0.71 5.65
CA TYR A 185 16.89 1.20 7.02
C TYR A 185 17.12 2.72 7.09
N ARG A 186 16.77 3.31 8.22
CA ARG A 186 17.07 4.70 8.56
C ARG A 186 17.21 4.86 10.06
N ASN A 187 18.05 5.79 10.49
CA ASN A 187 18.34 6.04 11.90
C ASN A 187 17.55 7.18 12.53
N LYS A 188 16.70 7.85 11.74
CA LYS A 188 15.73 8.87 12.19
C LYS A 188 14.49 8.79 11.32
N ARG A 189 13.33 9.05 11.90
CA ARG A 189 12.06 9.03 11.17
C ARG A 189 12.01 9.99 9.98
N SER A 190 12.73 11.11 10.07
CA SER A 190 12.83 12.11 9.00
C SER A 190 13.81 11.78 7.89
N ASP A 191 14.69 10.79 8.08
CA ASP A 191 15.71 10.45 7.11
C ASP A 191 15.14 9.64 5.94
N LYS A 192 15.83 9.70 4.81
CA LYS A 192 15.62 8.75 3.71
C LYS A 192 16.04 7.36 4.14
N PHE A 193 15.35 6.34 3.63
CA PHE A 193 15.84 4.97 3.77
C PHE A 193 17.09 4.75 2.92
N SER A 194 18.14 4.26 3.56
CA SER A 194 19.27 3.63 2.89
C SER A 194 18.89 2.20 2.53
N ARG A 195 19.40 1.68 1.41
CA ARG A 195 19.12 0.32 0.95
C ARG A 195 20.40 -0.46 0.84
N VAL A 196 20.36 -1.69 1.35
CA VAL A 196 21.46 -2.66 1.28
C VAL A 196 20.90 -3.96 0.72
N GLU A 197 21.59 -4.58 -0.22
CA GLU A 197 21.25 -5.92 -0.68
C GLU A 197 21.63 -6.92 0.40
N MET A 198 20.74 -7.89 0.63
CA MET A 198 20.95 -8.98 1.57
C MET A 198 21.43 -10.21 0.80
N TYR A 199 22.39 -10.94 1.35
CA TYR A 199 23.00 -12.11 0.72
C TYR A 199 22.75 -13.35 1.56
N ASP A 200 22.66 -14.49 0.91
CA ASP A 200 22.61 -15.85 1.47
C ASP A 200 23.97 -16.50 1.23
N ASP A 201 24.98 -15.98 1.94
CA ASP A 201 26.40 -16.33 1.74
C ASP A 201 27.08 -16.94 2.98
N GLY A 202 26.34 -17.17 4.06
CA GLY A 202 26.85 -17.70 5.32
C GLY A 202 27.51 -16.65 6.19
N MET A 203 27.32 -15.34 5.88
CA MET A 203 27.89 -14.22 6.64
C MET A 203 26.74 -13.42 7.31
N LEU A 204 27.10 -12.47 8.17
CA LEU A 204 26.12 -11.54 8.77
C LEU A 204 24.92 -12.24 9.45
N ASN A 205 25.21 -13.41 10.02
CA ASN A 205 24.24 -14.20 10.80
C ASN A 205 23.07 -14.76 9.97
N ASP A 206 23.33 -15.10 8.74
CA ASP A 206 22.36 -15.65 7.79
C ASP A 206 22.40 -17.21 7.69
N GLY A 207 23.15 -17.89 8.58
CA GLY A 207 23.21 -19.34 8.61
C GLY A 207 24.26 -19.91 7.68
N ALA A 208 23.89 -20.85 6.82
CA ALA A 208 24.76 -21.46 5.83
C ALA A 208 24.45 -20.93 4.43
N ALA A 209 25.46 -20.72 3.61
CA ALA A 209 25.25 -20.28 2.24
C ALA A 209 24.26 -21.19 1.48
N GLY A 210 23.25 -20.60 0.86
CA GLY A 210 22.24 -21.30 0.06
C GLY A 210 21.08 -21.90 0.87
N ASP A 211 20.92 -21.56 2.16
CA ASP A 211 19.83 -22.08 3.00
C ASP A 211 18.57 -21.22 3.00
N GLN A 212 18.53 -20.22 2.13
CA GLN A 212 17.44 -19.23 1.96
C GLN A 212 17.30 -18.26 3.15
N VAL A 213 18.28 -18.16 4.00
CA VAL A 213 18.37 -17.10 5.00
C VAL A 213 19.28 -16.01 4.46
N PHE A 214 18.76 -14.81 4.31
CA PHE A 214 19.50 -13.68 3.77
C PHE A 214 19.88 -12.73 4.90
N GLY A 215 21.13 -12.24 4.89
CA GLY A 215 21.68 -11.33 5.87
C GLY A 215 22.16 -10.02 5.28
N ALA A 216 22.03 -8.94 6.03
CA ALA A 216 22.68 -7.65 5.76
C ALA A 216 22.96 -6.91 7.07
N GLY A 217 24.01 -6.08 7.05
CA GLY A 217 24.42 -5.29 8.21
C GLY A 217 24.42 -3.79 7.93
N PHE A 218 24.21 -3.01 8.98
CA PHE A 218 24.33 -1.55 8.96
C PHE A 218 24.86 -1.03 10.31
N THR A 219 25.27 0.25 10.35
CA THR A 219 25.71 0.90 11.58
C THR A 219 24.56 1.70 12.19
N ILE A 220 24.31 1.51 13.49
CA ILE A 220 23.36 2.30 14.26
C ILE A 220 23.96 3.69 14.48
N SER A 221 23.33 4.73 13.94
CA SER A 221 23.80 6.12 14.08
C SER A 221 22.79 7.05 14.77
N GLY A 222 21.73 6.49 15.33
CA GLY A 222 20.69 7.25 16.01
C GLY A 222 20.02 6.47 17.13
N PRO A 223 19.19 7.14 17.95
CA PRO A 223 18.54 6.53 19.10
C PRO A 223 17.41 5.54 18.72
N GLU A 224 16.97 5.58 17.49
CA GLU A 224 15.95 4.66 16.94
C GLU A 224 16.35 4.24 15.54
N VAL A 225 15.98 3.02 15.15
CA VAL A 225 16.16 2.50 13.79
C VAL A 225 14.81 2.00 13.27
N HIS A 226 14.47 2.48 12.09
CA HIS A 226 13.34 1.95 11.33
C HIS A 226 13.89 1.12 10.19
N TYR A 227 13.39 -0.08 10.02
CA TYR A 227 13.80 -0.93 8.90
C TYR A 227 12.64 -1.72 8.32
N TYR A 228 12.81 -2.17 7.09
CA TYR A 228 11.90 -3.08 6.39
C TYR A 228 12.70 -3.95 5.41
N LEU A 229 12.15 -5.12 5.12
CA LEU A 229 12.68 -6.02 4.11
C LEU A 229 11.74 -6.06 2.91
N TYR A 230 12.30 -6.24 1.73
CA TYR A 230 11.54 -6.55 0.52
C TYR A 230 12.34 -7.47 -0.40
N ALA A 231 11.61 -8.28 -1.18
CA ALA A 231 12.18 -9.30 -2.03
C ALA A 231 11.50 -9.35 -3.41
#